data_b010eaf14714397227af4fa8dd66474e
#
_entry.id   b010eaf14714397227af4fa8dd66474e
#
_cell.length_a   1.000
_cell.length_b   1.000
_cell.length_c   1.000
_cell.angle_alpha   90.00
_cell.angle_beta   90.00
_cell.angle_gamma   90.00
#
_symmetry.space_group_name_H-M   'P 1'
#
loop_
_entity.id
_entity.type
_entity.pdbx_description
1 polymer ?
#
loop_
_entity_poly.entity_id
_entity_poly.type
_entity_poly.pdbx_seq_one_letter_code
_entity_poly.pdbx_strand_id
1 'polypeptide(L)'
;MECNLDDIIKNSKKILLLSHMNPDGDTLGSMCAMYSMIYDRFKIKADMNIVSNVPYNYKFLPNINLAQRYYDKSLIYDLVITLDVAAIDRVLDSQILFERAKCTINIDHHKTNPGFGDYQIIEPDSSSCGEVLYNYFKKNNWKITQDAAICLYAAIMTDTGNFKFENTSANAFRAVADLVEAGANPNYIYKQCYETKTKNFVLFQNYCVNKAEFLEDNKIAYTTVYKKDLEKFSAGDDYTDGIAETLRAIDTTEVAFVAKEVDTKLTKISMRSKKTDVAEICSKFGGGGHTFAAGCTIKASVKDSINKLLKEIKF
;
A
#
# COMPACT_ATOMS: atom_id res chain seq x y z
N MET A 1 11.19 -26.14 6.74
CA MET A 1 12.54 -25.86 6.19
C MET A 1 12.70 -24.36 6.14
N GLU A 2 13.83 -23.83 6.60
CA GLU A 2 14.08 -22.38 6.52
C GLU A 2 14.23 -21.99 5.03
N CYS A 3 13.57 -20.91 4.61
CA CYS A 3 13.60 -20.44 3.22
C CYS A 3 14.98 -19.85 2.91
N ASN A 4 15.75 -20.50 2.07
CA ASN A 4 17.03 -19.96 1.59
C ASN A 4 16.81 -19.32 0.20
N LEU A 5 16.54 -18.00 0.18
CA LEU A 5 16.33 -17.25 -1.06
C LEU A 5 17.52 -17.35 -2.03
N ASP A 6 18.75 -17.38 -1.53
CA ASP A 6 19.96 -17.47 -2.38
C ASP A 6 19.92 -18.72 -3.27
N ASP A 7 19.62 -19.88 -2.68
CA ASP A 7 19.60 -21.11 -3.42
C ASP A 7 18.40 -21.21 -4.38
N ILE A 8 17.23 -20.71 -3.94
CA ILE A 8 16.03 -20.70 -4.79
C ILE A 8 16.25 -19.79 -6.00
N ILE A 9 16.74 -18.55 -5.77
CA ILE A 9 16.99 -17.58 -6.84
C ILE A 9 18.05 -18.10 -7.83
N LYS A 10 19.17 -18.65 -7.34
CA LYS A 10 20.25 -19.20 -8.21
C LYS A 10 19.75 -20.30 -9.14
N ASN A 11 18.79 -21.11 -8.68
CA ASN A 11 18.22 -22.20 -9.45
C ASN A 11 17.04 -21.79 -10.34
N SER A 12 16.64 -20.50 -10.30
CA SER A 12 15.51 -19.95 -11.06
C SER A 12 16.01 -19.13 -12.24
N LYS A 13 15.60 -19.48 -13.45
CA LYS A 13 15.94 -18.72 -14.67
C LYS A 13 14.92 -17.64 -14.99
N LYS A 14 13.67 -17.88 -14.61
CA LYS A 14 12.54 -16.98 -14.86
C LYS A 14 11.83 -16.68 -13.56
N ILE A 15 11.97 -15.42 -13.10
CA ILE A 15 11.48 -14.95 -11.81
C ILE A 15 10.44 -13.86 -12.06
N LEU A 16 9.31 -13.88 -11.32
CA LEU A 16 8.30 -12.85 -11.32
C LEU A 16 8.13 -12.29 -9.92
N LEU A 17 8.07 -10.96 -9.82
CA LEU A 17 7.71 -10.23 -8.61
C LEU A 17 6.29 -9.68 -8.77
N LEU A 18 5.42 -9.90 -7.80
CA LEU A 18 4.02 -9.48 -7.81
C LEU A 18 3.72 -8.47 -6.70
N SER A 19 3.04 -7.38 -7.06
CA SER A 19 2.44 -6.42 -6.14
C SER A 19 0.96 -6.70 -5.91
N HIS A 20 0.37 -6.11 -4.86
CA HIS A 20 -1.08 -6.14 -4.66
C HIS A 20 -1.82 -5.09 -5.52
N MET A 21 -3.15 -5.23 -5.63
CA MET A 21 -4.03 -4.22 -6.25
C MET A 21 -4.02 -2.91 -5.45
N ASN A 22 -4.12 -1.77 -6.17
CA ASN A 22 -3.98 -0.43 -5.59
C ASN A 22 -2.64 -0.28 -4.84
N PRO A 23 -1.52 -0.47 -5.54
CA PRO A 23 -0.21 -0.54 -4.92
C PRO A 23 0.17 0.80 -4.27
N ASP A 24 0.74 0.70 -3.09
CA ASP A 24 1.27 1.83 -2.33
C ASP A 24 2.80 1.88 -2.34
N GLY A 25 3.37 2.70 -1.46
CA GLY A 25 4.82 2.86 -1.39
C GLY A 25 5.55 1.65 -0.83
N ASP A 26 4.89 0.86 0.05
CA ASP A 26 5.51 -0.34 0.60
C ASP A 26 5.61 -1.46 -0.44
N THR A 27 4.50 -1.84 -1.07
CA THR A 27 4.54 -2.92 -2.08
C THR A 27 5.41 -2.56 -3.28
N LEU A 28 5.37 -1.29 -3.79
CA LEU A 28 6.19 -0.87 -4.93
C LEU A 28 7.67 -0.73 -4.56
N GLY A 29 7.96 -0.14 -3.39
CA GLY A 29 9.32 -0.02 -2.87
C GLY A 29 9.94 -1.40 -2.63
N SER A 30 9.21 -2.31 -1.99
CA SER A 30 9.65 -3.69 -1.74
C SER A 30 9.91 -4.45 -3.03
N MET A 31 9.03 -4.32 -4.03
CA MET A 31 9.20 -4.96 -5.34
C MET A 31 10.43 -4.44 -6.09
N CYS A 32 10.61 -3.12 -6.16
CA CYS A 32 11.77 -2.52 -6.83
C CYS A 32 13.09 -2.80 -6.10
N ALA A 33 13.06 -2.84 -4.75
CA ALA A 33 14.22 -3.23 -3.96
C ALA A 33 14.62 -4.68 -4.20
N MET A 34 13.66 -5.61 -4.18
CA MET A 34 13.93 -7.03 -4.47
C MET A 34 14.48 -7.22 -5.88
N TYR A 35 13.90 -6.54 -6.88
CA TYR A 35 14.44 -6.53 -8.25
C TYR A 35 15.91 -6.08 -8.28
N SER A 36 16.21 -4.94 -7.65
CA SER A 36 17.57 -4.37 -7.62
C SER A 36 18.56 -5.33 -6.97
N MET A 37 18.17 -5.97 -5.87
CA MET A 37 19.02 -6.91 -5.14
C MET A 37 19.22 -8.23 -5.88
N ILE A 38 18.19 -8.78 -6.53
CA ILE A 38 18.31 -9.97 -7.39
C ILE A 38 19.26 -9.67 -8.54
N TYR A 39 19.05 -8.54 -9.23
CA TYR A 39 19.90 -8.17 -10.35
C TYR A 39 21.36 -7.94 -9.94
N ASP A 40 21.59 -7.24 -8.84
CA ASP A 40 22.97 -6.95 -8.39
C ASP A 40 23.72 -8.23 -8.00
N ARG A 41 23.09 -9.10 -7.20
CA ARG A 41 23.74 -10.28 -6.62
C ARG A 41 23.84 -11.46 -7.59
N PHE A 42 22.82 -11.70 -8.40
CA PHE A 42 22.71 -12.91 -9.24
C PHE A 42 22.78 -12.61 -10.74
N LYS A 43 22.74 -11.35 -11.15
CA LYS A 43 22.64 -10.88 -12.54
C LYS A 43 21.42 -11.44 -13.30
N ILE A 44 20.38 -11.79 -12.56
CA ILE A 44 19.10 -12.28 -13.11
C ILE A 44 18.14 -11.07 -13.20
N LYS A 45 17.52 -10.89 -14.36
CA LYS A 45 16.45 -9.90 -14.55
C LYS A 45 15.12 -10.58 -14.22
N ALA A 46 14.55 -10.20 -13.09
CA ALA A 46 13.19 -10.62 -12.75
C ALA A 46 12.16 -9.79 -13.53
N ASP A 47 11.03 -10.39 -13.87
CA ASP A 47 9.86 -9.65 -14.32
C ASP A 47 9.17 -9.02 -13.11
N MET A 48 8.57 -7.84 -13.28
CA MET A 48 7.78 -7.16 -12.25
C MET A 48 6.37 -6.90 -12.77
N ASN A 49 5.36 -7.45 -12.11
CA ASN A 49 3.97 -7.25 -12.48
C ASN A 49 3.22 -6.38 -11.47
N ILE A 50 2.58 -5.35 -11.99
CA ILE A 50 1.71 -4.45 -11.24
C ILE A 50 0.29 -4.62 -11.77
N VAL A 51 -0.63 -5.08 -10.93
CA VAL A 51 -2.03 -5.33 -11.35
C VAL A 51 -2.89 -4.08 -11.46
N SER A 52 -2.38 -2.92 -11.05
CA SER A 52 -3.03 -1.61 -11.12
C SER A 52 -2.06 -0.55 -11.67
N ASN A 53 -2.52 0.70 -11.79
CA ASN A 53 -1.62 1.78 -12.19
C ASN A 53 -0.65 2.16 -11.06
N VAL A 54 0.58 2.53 -11.42
CA VAL A 54 1.54 3.12 -10.48
C VAL A 54 1.08 4.54 -10.12
N PRO A 55 0.83 4.85 -8.85
CA PRO A 55 0.55 6.22 -8.44
C PRO A 55 1.70 7.16 -8.82
N TYR A 56 1.34 8.41 -9.18
CA TYR A 56 2.31 9.37 -9.71
C TYR A 56 3.50 9.62 -8.79
N ASN A 57 3.24 9.69 -7.49
CA ASN A 57 4.22 9.94 -6.44
C ASN A 57 5.23 8.80 -6.18
N TYR A 58 5.06 7.64 -6.83
CA TYR A 58 5.99 6.50 -6.74
C TYR A 58 6.73 6.24 -8.06
N LYS A 59 6.50 7.04 -9.10
CA LYS A 59 7.19 6.90 -10.40
C LYS A 59 8.69 7.20 -10.35
N PHE A 60 9.17 7.76 -9.26
CA PHE A 60 10.59 8.06 -9.03
C PHE A 60 11.40 6.85 -8.55
N LEU A 61 10.73 5.78 -8.09
CA LEU A 61 11.39 4.60 -7.58
C LEU A 61 12.29 3.97 -8.66
N PRO A 62 13.56 3.66 -8.33
CA PRO A 62 14.45 2.96 -9.24
C PRO A 62 13.81 1.69 -9.82
N ASN A 63 13.97 1.49 -11.12
CA ASN A 63 13.49 0.34 -11.88
C ASN A 63 11.95 0.20 -12.01
N ILE A 64 11.14 1.08 -11.43
CA ILE A 64 9.67 1.01 -11.51
C ILE A 64 9.13 1.04 -12.96
N ASN A 65 9.86 1.69 -13.87
CA ASN A 65 9.55 1.75 -15.28
C ASN A 65 9.68 0.39 -16.01
N LEU A 66 10.32 -0.61 -15.41
CA LEU A 66 10.41 -1.98 -15.91
C LEU A 66 9.17 -2.81 -15.56
N ALA A 67 8.38 -2.36 -14.60
CA ALA A 67 7.17 -3.05 -14.19
C ALA A 67 6.07 -2.97 -15.24
N GLN A 68 5.40 -4.08 -15.48
CA GLN A 68 4.36 -4.20 -16.50
C GLN A 68 3.02 -4.58 -15.87
N ARG A 69 1.94 -4.10 -16.47
CA ARG A 69 0.59 -4.38 -16.01
C ARG A 69 0.04 -5.70 -16.55
N TYR A 70 0.45 -6.07 -17.74
CA TYR A 70 -0.07 -7.25 -18.43
C TYR A 70 1.06 -8.22 -18.74
N TYR A 71 0.84 -9.47 -18.39
CA TYR A 71 1.70 -10.58 -18.74
C TYR A 71 0.90 -11.67 -19.44
N ASP A 72 1.59 -12.43 -20.29
CA ASP A 72 1.01 -13.62 -20.89
C ASP A 72 0.74 -14.67 -19.78
N LYS A 73 -0.54 -14.93 -19.53
CA LYS A 73 -0.98 -15.87 -18.51
C LYS A 73 -0.60 -17.32 -18.80
N SER A 74 -0.12 -17.64 -20.00
CA SER A 74 0.41 -18.97 -20.35
C SER A 74 1.84 -19.20 -19.84
N LEU A 75 2.55 -18.16 -19.43
CA LEU A 75 3.91 -18.25 -18.93
C LEU A 75 3.98 -19.08 -17.64
N ILE A 76 5.04 -19.87 -17.54
CA ILE A 76 5.38 -20.60 -16.32
C ILE A 76 6.71 -20.03 -15.81
N TYR A 77 6.68 -19.56 -14.58
CA TYR A 77 7.84 -19.03 -13.89
C TYR A 77 8.50 -20.13 -13.03
N ASP A 78 9.83 -20.07 -12.92
CA ASP A 78 10.55 -20.97 -12.00
C ASP A 78 10.31 -20.52 -10.55
N LEU A 79 10.18 -19.19 -10.34
CA LEU A 79 9.93 -18.58 -9.04
C LEU A 79 8.97 -17.39 -9.19
N VAL A 80 7.97 -17.34 -8.34
CA VAL A 80 7.11 -16.15 -8.14
C VAL A 80 7.21 -15.69 -6.69
N ILE A 81 7.50 -14.41 -6.50
CA ILE A 81 7.59 -13.77 -5.17
C ILE A 81 6.49 -12.70 -5.08
N THR A 82 5.59 -12.83 -4.12
CA THR A 82 4.65 -11.78 -3.74
C THR A 82 5.25 -10.91 -2.64
N LEU A 83 5.07 -9.60 -2.76
CA LEU A 83 5.64 -8.60 -1.86
C LEU A 83 4.53 -7.71 -1.31
N ASP A 84 4.39 -7.71 0.01
CA ASP A 84 3.36 -6.94 0.72
C ASP A 84 1.93 -7.38 0.33
N VAL A 85 1.74 -8.69 0.20
CA VAL A 85 0.46 -9.29 -0.19
C VAL A 85 -0.10 -10.12 0.95
N ALA A 86 -1.09 -9.59 1.65
CA ALA A 86 -1.72 -10.24 2.80
C ALA A 86 -2.60 -11.45 2.42
N ALA A 87 -3.13 -11.47 1.20
CA ALA A 87 -3.94 -12.56 0.67
C ALA A 87 -3.78 -12.65 -0.85
N ILE A 88 -3.79 -13.86 -1.39
CA ILE A 88 -3.45 -14.09 -2.81
C ILE A 88 -4.44 -13.47 -3.80
N ASP A 89 -5.71 -13.34 -3.43
CA ASP A 89 -6.73 -12.69 -4.24
C ASP A 89 -6.43 -11.21 -4.54
N ARG A 90 -5.57 -10.57 -3.73
CA ARG A 90 -5.14 -9.19 -3.97
C ARG A 90 -4.24 -9.00 -5.19
N VAL A 91 -3.67 -10.06 -5.74
CA VAL A 91 -2.92 -9.99 -7.01
C VAL A 91 -3.83 -10.14 -8.25
N LEU A 92 -5.15 -10.19 -8.05
CA LEU A 92 -6.16 -10.26 -9.10
C LEU A 92 -5.86 -11.35 -10.15
N ASP A 93 -5.99 -11.02 -11.42
CA ASP A 93 -5.77 -11.92 -12.56
C ASP A 93 -4.35 -12.53 -12.62
N SER A 94 -3.37 -11.95 -11.92
CA SER A 94 -2.01 -12.48 -11.85
C SER A 94 -1.88 -13.68 -10.91
N GLN A 95 -2.94 -14.00 -10.16
CA GLN A 95 -2.98 -15.21 -9.33
C GLN A 95 -2.67 -16.48 -10.13
N ILE A 96 -3.12 -16.57 -11.38
CA ILE A 96 -2.84 -17.71 -12.26
C ILE A 96 -1.33 -17.92 -12.49
N LEU A 97 -0.53 -16.84 -12.52
CA LEU A 97 0.93 -16.94 -12.68
C LEU A 97 1.59 -17.46 -11.40
N PHE A 98 1.05 -17.08 -10.24
CA PHE A 98 1.47 -17.60 -8.94
C PHE A 98 1.15 -19.10 -8.81
N GLU A 99 -0.08 -19.49 -9.09
CA GLU A 99 -0.53 -20.90 -8.98
C GLU A 99 0.19 -21.88 -9.93
N ARG A 100 0.68 -21.38 -11.07
CA ARG A 100 1.39 -22.18 -12.07
C ARG A 100 2.90 -22.16 -11.94
N ALA A 101 3.44 -21.38 -11.02
CA ALA A 101 4.86 -21.29 -10.76
C ALA A 101 5.41 -22.62 -10.21
N LYS A 102 6.68 -22.91 -10.46
CA LYS A 102 7.35 -24.10 -9.90
C LYS A 102 7.67 -23.93 -8.42
N CYS A 103 7.90 -22.69 -7.99
CA CYS A 103 8.16 -22.31 -6.60
C CYS A 103 7.54 -20.95 -6.33
N THR A 104 6.96 -20.80 -5.16
CA THR A 104 6.27 -19.56 -4.73
C THR A 104 6.75 -19.11 -3.36
N ILE A 105 6.95 -17.80 -3.21
CA ILE A 105 7.35 -17.19 -1.94
C ILE A 105 6.43 -16.01 -1.65
N ASN A 106 5.94 -15.93 -0.40
CA ASN A 106 5.23 -14.77 0.12
C ASN A 106 6.12 -14.03 1.13
N ILE A 107 6.39 -12.75 0.88
CA ILE A 107 7.12 -11.86 1.79
C ILE A 107 6.17 -10.75 2.23
N ASP A 108 5.90 -10.65 3.55
CA ASP A 108 4.84 -9.79 4.06
C ASP A 108 5.04 -9.42 5.55
N HIS A 109 4.33 -8.40 6.01
CA HIS A 109 4.30 -7.99 7.41
C HIS A 109 2.88 -7.93 8.01
N HIS A 110 1.85 -8.23 7.24
CA HIS A 110 0.48 -8.13 7.72
C HIS A 110 0.15 -9.20 8.76
N LYS A 111 -0.37 -8.78 9.93
CA LYS A 111 -0.82 -9.67 11.02
C LYS A 111 -1.96 -10.61 10.59
N THR A 112 -2.72 -10.22 9.59
CA THR A 112 -3.86 -10.98 9.07
C THR A 112 -3.48 -11.96 7.97
N ASN A 113 -2.21 -12.00 7.55
CA ASN A 113 -1.75 -12.93 6.53
C ASN A 113 -1.79 -14.37 7.07
N PRO A 114 -2.60 -15.28 6.49
CA PRO A 114 -2.69 -16.68 6.95
C PRO A 114 -1.47 -17.52 6.56
N GLY A 115 -0.57 -16.96 5.73
CA GLY A 115 0.50 -17.66 5.07
C GLY A 115 0.03 -18.39 3.80
N PHE A 116 0.69 -18.13 2.67
CA PHE A 116 0.45 -18.84 1.42
C PHE A 116 1.77 -18.96 0.61
N GLY A 117 1.77 -19.84 -0.39
CA GLY A 117 2.97 -20.18 -1.15
C GLY A 117 3.79 -21.29 -0.51
N ASP A 118 4.79 -21.77 -1.24
CA ASP A 118 5.65 -22.86 -0.79
C ASP A 118 6.57 -22.41 0.36
N TYR A 119 7.00 -21.16 0.33
CA TYR A 119 7.79 -20.52 1.39
C TYR A 119 7.20 -19.19 1.79
N GLN A 120 7.46 -18.82 3.04
CA GLN A 120 6.91 -17.61 3.66
C GLN A 120 7.99 -16.91 4.47
N ILE A 121 8.08 -15.59 4.32
CA ILE A 121 8.88 -14.70 5.15
C ILE A 121 7.91 -13.63 5.66
N ILE A 122 7.25 -13.93 6.76
CA ILE A 122 6.21 -13.07 7.34
C ILE A 122 6.69 -12.60 8.71
N GLU A 123 6.84 -11.28 8.87
CA GLU A 123 7.29 -10.64 10.12
C GLU A 123 6.25 -9.62 10.59
N PRO A 124 5.20 -10.01 11.33
CA PRO A 124 4.10 -9.13 11.72
C PRO A 124 4.48 -7.98 12.66
N ASP A 125 5.67 -8.02 13.26
CA ASP A 125 6.19 -6.96 14.12
C ASP A 125 7.06 -5.95 13.34
N SER A 126 7.38 -6.22 12.09
CA SER A 126 8.05 -5.27 11.20
C SER A 126 7.07 -4.19 10.76
N SER A 127 7.57 -2.95 10.62
CA SER A 127 6.74 -1.79 10.27
C SER A 127 6.20 -1.83 8.84
N SER A 128 6.85 -2.62 7.97
CA SER A 128 6.56 -2.69 6.53
C SER A 128 7.19 -3.94 5.92
N CYS A 129 6.76 -4.34 4.75
CA CYS A 129 7.44 -5.35 3.93
C CYS A 129 8.86 -4.91 3.56
N GLY A 130 9.10 -3.60 3.38
CA GLY A 130 10.43 -3.03 3.20
C GLY A 130 11.36 -3.30 4.37
N GLU A 131 10.88 -3.23 5.63
CA GLU A 131 11.66 -3.60 6.82
C GLU A 131 11.95 -5.11 6.86
N VAL A 132 10.99 -5.95 6.51
CA VAL A 132 11.19 -7.42 6.39
C VAL A 132 12.32 -7.72 5.40
N LEU A 133 12.31 -7.10 4.23
CA LEU A 133 13.36 -7.26 3.24
C LEU A 133 14.72 -6.76 3.74
N TYR A 134 14.75 -5.58 4.38
CA TYR A 134 15.98 -5.04 4.97
C TYR A 134 16.57 -6.04 5.99
N ASN A 135 15.75 -6.55 6.91
CA ASN A 135 16.17 -7.54 7.91
C ASN A 135 16.72 -8.80 7.26
N TYR A 136 16.04 -9.31 6.24
CA TYR A 136 16.49 -10.47 5.49
C TYR A 136 17.85 -10.22 4.82
N PHE A 137 18.02 -9.08 4.14
CA PHE A 137 19.27 -8.74 3.45
C PHE A 137 20.44 -8.59 4.43
N LYS A 138 20.22 -7.94 5.57
CA LYS A 138 21.23 -7.82 6.63
C LYS A 138 21.62 -9.17 7.23
N LYS A 139 20.64 -10.01 7.60
CA LYS A 139 20.86 -11.35 8.18
C LYS A 139 21.70 -12.24 7.24
N ASN A 140 21.46 -12.13 5.91
CA ASN A 140 22.11 -12.97 4.91
C ASN A 140 23.29 -12.28 4.21
N ASN A 141 23.79 -11.17 4.76
CA ASN A 141 24.95 -10.43 4.24
C ASN A 141 24.80 -10.01 2.75
N TRP A 142 23.60 -9.61 2.34
CA TRP A 142 23.40 -8.99 1.05
C TRP A 142 23.80 -7.51 1.17
N LYS A 143 24.74 -7.07 0.34
CA LYS A 143 25.14 -5.67 0.30
C LYS A 143 24.04 -4.84 -0.37
N ILE A 144 23.32 -4.05 0.40
CA ILE A 144 22.23 -3.21 -0.11
C ILE A 144 22.80 -2.17 -1.08
N THR A 145 22.27 -2.15 -2.31
CA THR A 145 22.65 -1.16 -3.33
C THR A 145 21.93 0.17 -3.07
N GLN A 146 22.42 1.26 -3.67
CA GLN A 146 21.74 2.56 -3.55
C GLN A 146 20.31 2.53 -4.07
N ASP A 147 20.05 1.87 -5.21
CA ASP A 147 18.70 1.73 -5.77
C ASP A 147 17.77 0.99 -4.80
N ALA A 148 18.24 -0.11 -4.22
CA ALA A 148 17.48 -0.85 -3.21
C ALA A 148 17.27 0.00 -1.94
N ALA A 149 18.28 0.77 -1.52
CA ALA A 149 18.17 1.64 -0.35
C ALA A 149 17.10 2.74 -0.52
N ILE A 150 17.03 3.37 -1.70
CA ILE A 150 15.98 4.35 -2.03
C ILE A 150 14.59 3.69 -1.94
N CYS A 151 14.45 2.51 -2.51
CA CYS A 151 13.19 1.78 -2.57
C CYS A 151 12.73 1.32 -1.17
N LEU A 152 13.63 0.71 -0.36
CA LEU A 152 13.32 0.28 1.01
C LEU A 152 13.03 1.46 1.93
N TYR A 153 13.77 2.58 1.77
CA TYR A 153 13.47 3.79 2.53
C TYR A 153 12.06 4.30 2.24
N ALA A 154 11.67 4.37 0.96
CA ALA A 154 10.33 4.78 0.56
C ALA A 154 9.25 3.84 1.14
N ALA A 155 9.49 2.53 1.09
CA ALA A 155 8.60 1.51 1.66
C ALA A 155 8.36 1.74 3.17
N ILE A 156 9.43 1.78 3.96
CA ILE A 156 9.35 1.99 5.41
C ILE A 156 8.74 3.35 5.75
N MET A 157 9.15 4.42 5.05
CA MET A 157 8.65 5.78 5.30
C MET A 157 7.14 5.88 5.02
N THR A 158 6.65 5.28 3.95
CA THR A 158 5.24 5.41 3.58
C THR A 158 4.34 4.61 4.52
N ASP A 159 4.70 3.38 4.86
CA ASP A 159 3.89 2.52 5.72
C ASP A 159 3.90 2.93 7.20
N THR A 160 4.97 3.61 7.62
CA THR A 160 5.02 4.27 8.95
C THR A 160 4.36 5.65 8.96
N GLY A 161 3.73 6.07 7.86
CA GLY A 161 3.12 7.40 7.73
C GLY A 161 4.12 8.53 7.97
N ASN A 162 5.31 8.41 7.42
CA ASN A 162 6.45 9.29 7.66
C ASN A 162 6.90 9.26 9.14
N PHE A 163 7.05 8.06 9.68
CA PHE A 163 7.54 7.79 11.03
C PHE A 163 6.67 8.33 12.18
N LYS A 164 5.36 8.47 11.97
CA LYS A 164 4.42 8.99 12.99
C LYS A 164 3.37 7.97 13.44
N PHE A 165 3.24 6.81 12.76
CA PHE A 165 2.29 5.77 13.15
C PHE A 165 2.87 4.87 14.24
N GLU A 166 1.99 4.16 14.93
CA GLU A 166 2.35 3.28 16.07
C GLU A 166 3.26 2.10 15.66
N ASN A 167 3.25 1.69 14.39
CA ASN A 167 4.16 0.68 13.86
C ASN A 167 5.61 1.19 13.69
N THR A 168 5.89 2.47 13.96
CA THR A 168 7.24 3.04 13.88
C THR A 168 8.07 2.58 15.07
N SER A 169 8.88 1.55 14.86
CA SER A 169 9.74 0.95 15.88
C SER A 169 11.16 1.54 15.89
N ALA A 170 11.92 1.25 16.97
CA ALA A 170 13.35 1.55 16.99
C ALA A 170 14.12 0.78 15.89
N ASN A 171 13.64 -0.39 15.48
CA ASN A 171 14.23 -1.15 14.39
C ASN A 171 13.99 -0.49 13.04
N ALA A 172 12.79 0.05 12.80
CA ALA A 172 12.51 0.86 11.62
C ALA A 172 13.48 2.05 11.49
N PHE A 173 13.74 2.77 12.60
CA PHE A 173 14.73 3.86 12.60
C PHE A 173 16.17 3.38 12.34
N ARG A 174 16.57 2.24 12.88
CA ARG A 174 17.91 1.67 12.58
C ARG A 174 18.00 1.28 11.12
N ALA A 175 16.95 0.64 10.56
CA ALA A 175 16.89 0.30 9.16
C ALA A 175 17.04 1.54 8.27
N VAL A 176 16.29 2.61 8.51
CA VAL A 176 16.41 3.83 7.68
C VAL A 176 17.75 4.52 7.87
N ALA A 177 18.38 4.46 9.04
CA ALA A 177 19.74 5.00 9.22
C ALA A 177 20.75 4.27 8.30
N ASP A 178 20.76 2.94 8.30
CA ASP A 178 21.60 2.15 7.40
C ASP A 178 21.29 2.41 5.92
N LEU A 179 20.01 2.60 5.58
CA LEU A 179 19.59 2.90 4.20
C LEU A 179 20.08 4.29 3.75
N VAL A 180 20.13 5.28 4.65
CA VAL A 180 20.74 6.59 4.39
C VAL A 180 22.23 6.45 4.15
N GLU A 181 22.93 5.66 4.95
CA GLU A 181 24.35 5.35 4.75
C GLU A 181 24.60 4.63 3.41
N ALA A 182 23.65 3.79 2.95
CA ALA A 182 23.68 3.12 1.65
C ALA A 182 23.31 4.05 0.47
N GLY A 183 22.98 5.34 0.73
CA GLY A 183 22.76 6.36 -0.29
C GLY A 183 21.31 6.77 -0.54
N ALA A 184 20.35 6.34 0.28
CA ALA A 184 19.01 6.90 0.24
C ALA A 184 19.03 8.38 0.70
N ASN A 185 18.40 9.26 -0.07
CA ASN A 185 18.29 10.67 0.29
C ASN A 185 16.89 10.97 0.88
N PRO A 186 16.76 11.14 2.21
CA PRO A 186 15.47 11.36 2.86
C PRO A 186 14.68 12.55 2.30
N ASN A 187 15.35 13.68 2.06
CA ASN A 187 14.69 14.88 1.55
C ASN A 187 14.15 14.67 0.14
N TYR A 188 14.91 14.02 -0.75
CA TYR A 188 14.47 13.71 -2.10
C TYR A 188 13.26 12.77 -2.08
N ILE A 189 13.35 11.66 -1.32
CA ILE A 189 12.30 10.63 -1.25
C ILE A 189 11.03 11.24 -0.66
N TYR A 190 11.15 12.00 0.44
CA TYR A 190 10.00 12.68 1.05
C TYR A 190 9.28 13.61 0.06
N LYS A 191 10.05 14.45 -0.65
CA LYS A 191 9.47 15.36 -1.66
C LYS A 191 8.71 14.59 -2.74
N GLN A 192 9.30 13.51 -3.26
CA GLN A 192 8.63 12.70 -4.28
C GLN A 192 7.32 12.07 -3.77
N CYS A 193 7.33 11.50 -2.57
CA CYS A 193 6.15 10.83 -2.01
C CYS A 193 5.04 11.80 -1.58
N TYR A 194 5.38 13.00 -1.06
CA TYR A 194 4.39 13.85 -0.37
C TYR A 194 4.25 15.27 -0.92
N GLU A 195 5.24 15.80 -1.65
CA GLU A 195 5.26 17.19 -2.12
C GLU A 195 5.14 17.36 -3.66
N THR A 196 4.85 16.27 -4.40
CA THR A 196 4.66 16.29 -5.87
C THR A 196 3.19 16.36 -6.28
N LYS A 197 2.37 17.10 -5.52
CA LYS A 197 0.94 17.22 -5.78
C LYS A 197 0.66 18.20 -6.92
N THR A 198 -0.25 17.84 -7.83
CA THR A 198 -0.70 18.74 -8.87
C THR A 198 -1.56 19.87 -8.28
N LYS A 199 -1.62 21.02 -9.00
CA LYS A 199 -2.54 22.12 -8.62
C LYS A 199 -3.98 21.61 -8.46
N ASN A 200 -4.46 20.81 -9.40
CA ASN A 200 -5.81 20.28 -9.38
C ASN A 200 -6.06 19.35 -8.17
N PHE A 201 -5.05 18.54 -7.78
CA PHE A 201 -5.12 17.74 -6.56
C PHE A 201 -5.35 18.63 -5.33
N VAL A 202 -4.53 19.66 -5.15
CA VAL A 202 -4.64 20.56 -4.00
C VAL A 202 -5.99 21.30 -3.97
N LEU A 203 -6.44 21.80 -5.13
CA LEU A 203 -7.74 22.47 -5.24
C LEU A 203 -8.91 21.53 -4.96
N PHE A 204 -8.84 20.28 -5.42
CA PHE A 204 -9.86 19.27 -5.15
C PHE A 204 -9.91 18.88 -3.67
N GLN A 205 -8.76 18.67 -3.03
CA GLN A 205 -8.68 18.39 -1.60
C GLN A 205 -9.33 19.50 -0.78
N ASN A 206 -8.96 20.78 -1.04
CA ASN A 206 -9.55 21.92 -0.37
C ASN A 206 -11.06 22.03 -0.60
N TYR A 207 -11.53 21.78 -1.82
CA TYR A 207 -12.96 21.75 -2.12
C TYR A 207 -13.69 20.69 -1.29
N CYS A 208 -13.15 19.48 -1.16
CA CYS A 208 -13.74 18.41 -0.37
C CYS A 208 -13.73 18.70 1.12
N VAL A 209 -12.66 19.29 1.65
CA VAL A 209 -12.57 19.69 3.06
C VAL A 209 -13.56 20.84 3.38
N ASN A 210 -13.66 21.84 2.50
CA ASN A 210 -14.57 22.98 2.70
C ASN A 210 -16.06 22.60 2.71
N LYS A 211 -16.44 21.49 2.05
CA LYS A 211 -17.83 21.00 2.06
C LYS A 211 -18.07 19.89 3.08
N ALA A 212 -17.11 19.63 3.97
CA ALA A 212 -17.27 18.61 5.00
C ALA A 212 -18.41 18.96 5.95
N GLU A 213 -19.13 17.93 6.35
CA GLU A 213 -20.20 18.01 7.34
C GLU A 213 -19.69 17.46 8.67
N PHE A 214 -20.15 18.08 9.77
CA PHE A 214 -19.75 17.74 11.13
C PHE A 214 -20.99 17.39 11.95
N LEU A 215 -20.94 16.27 12.67
CA LEU A 215 -22.03 15.76 13.50
C LEU A 215 -21.52 15.48 14.92
N GLU A 216 -22.46 15.37 15.88
CA GLU A 216 -22.20 15.00 17.28
C GLU A 216 -21.07 15.83 17.91
N ASP A 217 -21.25 17.15 17.99
CA ASP A 217 -20.24 18.08 18.51
C ASP A 217 -18.87 17.92 17.83
N ASN A 218 -18.91 17.71 16.50
CA ASN A 218 -17.76 17.49 15.63
C ASN A 218 -17.01 16.17 15.84
N LYS A 219 -17.54 15.23 16.61
CA LYS A 219 -16.92 13.90 16.76
C LYS A 219 -16.91 13.10 15.47
N ILE A 220 -17.88 13.34 14.58
CA ILE A 220 -17.93 12.76 13.24
C ILE A 220 -17.72 13.86 12.21
N ALA A 221 -16.75 13.68 11.32
CA ALA A 221 -16.54 14.53 10.16
C ALA A 221 -16.61 13.71 8.88
N TYR A 222 -17.35 14.16 7.87
CA TYR A 222 -17.37 13.47 6.59
C TYR A 222 -17.52 14.43 5.42
N THR A 223 -17.08 13.96 4.26
CA THR A 223 -17.32 14.65 3.00
C THR A 223 -17.79 13.68 1.93
N THR A 224 -18.48 14.22 0.93
CA THR A 224 -18.98 13.46 -0.20
C THR A 224 -18.16 13.77 -1.46
N VAL A 225 -17.97 12.80 -2.32
CA VAL A 225 -17.33 12.98 -3.62
C VAL A 225 -18.22 12.36 -4.69
N TYR A 226 -18.76 13.19 -5.57
CA TYR A 226 -19.57 12.76 -6.70
C TYR A 226 -18.72 12.73 -7.97
N LYS A 227 -19.12 11.96 -8.98
CA LYS A 227 -18.44 11.92 -10.29
C LYS A 227 -18.26 13.31 -10.89
N LYS A 228 -19.29 14.15 -10.81
CA LYS A 228 -19.22 15.57 -11.25
C LYS A 228 -18.14 16.39 -10.56
N ASP A 229 -17.82 16.06 -9.29
CA ASP A 229 -16.75 16.75 -8.55
C ASP A 229 -15.38 16.35 -9.12
N LEU A 230 -15.18 15.06 -9.42
CA LEU A 230 -13.96 14.56 -10.07
C LEU A 230 -13.78 15.19 -11.46
N GLU A 231 -14.84 15.23 -12.28
CA GLU A 231 -14.83 15.85 -13.61
C GLU A 231 -14.47 17.34 -13.55
N LYS A 232 -15.08 18.09 -12.62
CA LYS A 232 -14.85 19.53 -12.41
C LYS A 232 -13.36 19.86 -12.20
N PHE A 233 -12.64 19.00 -11.49
CA PHE A 233 -11.21 19.21 -11.17
C PHE A 233 -10.28 18.39 -12.07
N SER A 234 -10.79 17.66 -13.06
CA SER A 234 -10.01 16.65 -13.80
C SER A 234 -9.25 15.72 -12.87
N ALA A 235 -9.93 15.29 -11.80
CA ALA A 235 -9.35 14.55 -10.68
C ALA A 235 -9.37 13.05 -10.97
N GLY A 236 -8.26 12.37 -10.67
CA GLY A 236 -8.18 10.90 -10.64
C GLY A 236 -8.81 10.30 -9.37
N ASP A 237 -8.92 8.99 -9.36
CA ASP A 237 -9.48 8.25 -8.21
C ASP A 237 -8.64 8.39 -6.94
N ASP A 238 -7.34 8.58 -7.08
CA ASP A 238 -6.35 8.81 -6.03
C ASP A 238 -6.45 10.20 -5.37
N TYR A 239 -7.18 11.14 -5.98
CA TYR A 239 -7.34 12.49 -5.42
C TYR A 239 -8.13 12.52 -4.10
N THR A 240 -8.84 11.44 -3.74
CA THR A 240 -9.54 11.32 -2.45
C THR A 240 -8.64 10.91 -1.28
N ASP A 241 -7.41 10.46 -1.56
CA ASP A 241 -6.48 9.99 -0.53
C ASP A 241 -6.00 11.17 0.34
N GLY A 242 -5.98 10.95 1.66
CA GLY A 242 -5.60 11.97 2.63
C GLY A 242 -6.72 12.90 3.12
N ILE A 243 -7.91 12.90 2.48
CA ILE A 243 -9.04 13.75 2.92
C ILE A 243 -9.57 13.29 4.29
N ALA A 244 -9.79 11.99 4.48
CA ALA A 244 -10.27 11.47 5.75
C ALA A 244 -9.25 11.71 6.88
N GLU A 245 -7.96 11.60 6.60
CA GLU A 245 -6.88 11.92 7.53
C GLU A 245 -6.89 13.40 7.92
N THR A 246 -7.10 14.29 6.95
CA THR A 246 -7.20 15.74 7.20
C THR A 246 -8.39 16.07 8.11
N LEU A 247 -9.55 15.47 7.87
CA LEU A 247 -10.73 15.66 8.71
C LEU A 247 -10.54 15.04 10.11
N ARG A 248 -9.93 13.86 10.22
CA ARG A 248 -9.61 13.22 11.50
C ARG A 248 -8.60 14.03 12.32
N ALA A 249 -7.74 14.81 11.68
CA ALA A 249 -6.74 15.63 12.37
C ALA A 249 -7.36 16.79 13.19
N ILE A 250 -8.62 17.11 12.97
CA ILE A 250 -9.36 18.06 13.81
C ILE A 250 -9.43 17.50 15.23
N ASP A 251 -9.15 18.33 16.23
CA ASP A 251 -8.99 17.90 17.64
C ASP A 251 -10.22 17.19 18.20
N THR A 252 -11.40 17.67 17.89
CA THR A 252 -12.69 17.13 18.35
C THR A 252 -13.15 15.90 17.54
N THR A 253 -12.62 15.69 16.34
CA THR A 253 -13.07 14.61 15.46
C THR A 253 -12.48 13.25 15.87
N GLU A 254 -13.36 12.32 16.19
CA GLU A 254 -13.03 10.94 16.51
C GLU A 254 -13.05 10.03 15.26
N VAL A 255 -14.10 10.15 14.44
CA VAL A 255 -14.27 9.37 13.21
C VAL A 255 -14.41 10.32 12.03
N ALA A 256 -13.62 10.09 11.00
CA ALA A 256 -13.74 10.80 9.72
C ALA A 256 -13.90 9.86 8.56
N PHE A 257 -14.70 10.21 7.54
CA PHE A 257 -14.82 9.41 6.34
C PHE A 257 -15.11 10.22 5.08
N VAL A 258 -14.75 9.60 3.94
CA VAL A 258 -15.09 10.07 2.60
C VAL A 258 -16.08 9.09 2.00
N ALA A 259 -17.23 9.59 1.53
CA ALA A 259 -18.22 8.83 0.79
C ALA A 259 -18.13 9.19 -0.71
N LYS A 260 -17.50 8.31 -1.51
CA LYS A 260 -17.29 8.52 -2.95
C LYS A 260 -18.29 7.75 -3.79
N GLU A 261 -18.98 8.44 -4.67
CA GLU A 261 -19.83 7.83 -5.70
C GLU A 261 -18.98 7.03 -6.69
N VAL A 262 -19.20 5.72 -6.73
CA VAL A 262 -18.66 4.83 -7.77
C VAL A 262 -19.67 4.71 -8.89
N ASP A 263 -20.96 4.57 -8.52
CA ASP A 263 -22.11 4.60 -9.41
C ASP A 263 -23.34 5.11 -8.64
N THR A 264 -24.45 5.37 -9.31
CA THR A 264 -25.70 5.89 -8.72
C THR A 264 -26.20 5.08 -7.52
N LYS A 265 -25.89 3.78 -7.49
CA LYS A 265 -26.24 2.82 -6.42
C LYS A 265 -25.03 2.11 -5.83
N LEU A 266 -23.84 2.71 -5.93
CA LEU A 266 -22.62 2.12 -5.40
C LEU A 266 -21.71 3.23 -4.84
N THR A 267 -21.42 3.16 -3.54
CA THR A 267 -20.62 4.15 -2.82
C THR A 267 -19.42 3.49 -2.16
N LYS A 268 -18.22 3.99 -2.44
CA LYS A 268 -16.99 3.60 -1.74
C LYS A 268 -16.84 4.51 -0.51
N ILE A 269 -16.57 3.89 0.63
CA ILE A 269 -16.30 4.57 1.90
C ILE A 269 -14.83 4.35 2.27
N SER A 270 -14.16 5.43 2.67
CA SER A 270 -12.82 5.38 3.27
C SER A 270 -12.90 6.04 4.65
N MET A 271 -12.62 5.28 5.71
CA MET A 271 -12.75 5.72 7.11
C MET A 271 -11.42 5.83 7.82
N ARG A 272 -11.34 6.77 8.74
CA ARG A 272 -10.24 6.95 9.69
C ARG A 272 -10.79 7.29 11.07
N SER A 273 -10.09 6.86 12.12
CA SER A 273 -10.48 7.18 13.51
C SER A 273 -9.28 7.42 14.39
N LYS A 274 -9.51 7.89 15.60
CA LYS A 274 -8.49 8.02 16.65
C LYS A 274 -8.48 6.82 17.61
N LYS A 275 -9.69 6.33 17.99
CA LYS A 275 -9.85 5.22 18.97
C LYS A 275 -10.87 4.19 18.52
N THR A 276 -11.87 4.59 17.73
CA THR A 276 -12.98 3.73 17.27
C THR A 276 -12.45 2.69 16.27
N ASP A 277 -12.85 1.43 16.41
CA ASP A 277 -12.52 0.39 15.43
C ASP A 277 -13.36 0.55 14.17
N VAL A 278 -12.79 1.21 13.17
CA VAL A 278 -13.46 1.41 11.86
C VAL A 278 -13.37 0.18 10.96
N ALA A 279 -12.47 -0.77 11.25
CA ALA A 279 -12.43 -2.03 10.52
C ALA A 279 -13.63 -2.91 10.88
N GLU A 280 -14.05 -2.95 12.14
CA GLU A 280 -15.27 -3.61 12.56
C GLU A 280 -16.50 -3.00 11.88
N ILE A 281 -16.59 -1.67 11.83
CA ILE A 281 -17.69 -0.96 11.14
C ILE A 281 -17.72 -1.34 9.66
N CYS A 282 -16.58 -1.24 8.96
CA CYS A 282 -16.49 -1.54 7.54
C CYS A 282 -16.78 -3.02 7.23
N SER A 283 -16.44 -3.94 8.12
CA SER A 283 -16.68 -5.38 7.94
C SER A 283 -18.17 -5.73 7.83
N LYS A 284 -19.04 -4.98 8.51
CA LYS A 284 -20.51 -5.13 8.42
C LYS A 284 -21.05 -4.84 7.00
N PHE A 285 -20.26 -4.15 6.19
CA PHE A 285 -20.58 -3.84 4.80
C PHE A 285 -19.70 -4.63 3.80
N GLY A 286 -19.05 -5.71 4.26
CA GLY A 286 -18.19 -6.53 3.42
C GLY A 286 -16.84 -5.90 3.07
N GLY A 287 -16.43 -4.90 3.85
CA GLY A 287 -15.13 -4.25 3.77
C GLY A 287 -14.16 -4.73 4.85
N GLY A 288 -13.11 -3.94 5.10
CA GLY A 288 -12.11 -4.24 6.13
C GLY A 288 -10.97 -3.24 6.12
N GLY A 289 -9.91 -3.56 6.83
CA GLY A 289 -8.72 -2.73 6.99
C GLY A 289 -8.10 -2.91 8.37
N HIS A 290 -7.37 -1.88 8.79
CA HIS A 290 -6.81 -1.79 10.13
C HIS A 290 -7.79 -1.10 11.09
N THR A 291 -7.62 -1.30 12.40
CA THR A 291 -8.48 -0.75 13.46
C THR A 291 -8.82 0.73 13.25
N PHE A 292 -7.86 1.57 12.85
CA PHE A 292 -8.04 3.01 12.71
C PHE A 292 -8.06 3.50 11.25
N ALA A 293 -8.01 2.59 10.27
CA ALA A 293 -8.01 2.91 8.84
C ALA A 293 -8.64 1.77 8.04
N ALA A 294 -9.87 1.96 7.59
CA ALA A 294 -10.63 0.91 6.89
C ALA A 294 -11.45 1.49 5.74
N GLY A 295 -11.96 0.60 4.90
CA GLY A 295 -12.83 0.96 3.80
C GLY A 295 -13.83 -0.14 3.45
N CYS A 296 -14.95 0.27 2.87
CA CYS A 296 -15.97 -0.66 2.36
C CYS A 296 -16.65 -0.08 1.12
N THR A 297 -17.42 -0.92 0.44
CA THR A 297 -18.27 -0.51 -0.69
C THR A 297 -19.71 -0.86 -0.40
N ILE A 298 -20.57 0.16 -0.34
CA ILE A 298 -21.99 -0.01 0.01
C ILE A 298 -22.84 0.06 -1.27
N LYS A 299 -23.67 -0.96 -1.49
CA LYS A 299 -24.64 -1.00 -2.61
C LYS A 299 -25.84 -0.11 -2.29
N ALA A 300 -25.63 1.22 -2.40
CA ALA A 300 -26.65 2.25 -2.18
C ALA A 300 -26.17 3.59 -2.75
N SER A 301 -27.06 4.58 -2.82
CA SER A 301 -26.69 5.96 -3.12
C SER A 301 -25.75 6.53 -2.04
N VAL A 302 -25.01 7.60 -2.36
CA VAL A 302 -24.13 8.28 -1.38
C VAL A 302 -24.88 8.62 -0.11
N LYS A 303 -26.07 9.23 -0.23
CA LYS A 303 -26.92 9.62 0.91
C LYS A 303 -27.34 8.41 1.76
N ASP A 304 -27.82 7.35 1.12
CA ASP A 304 -28.29 6.17 1.84
C ASP A 304 -27.12 5.41 2.48
N SER A 305 -25.97 5.42 1.84
CA SER A 305 -24.74 4.82 2.38
C SER A 305 -24.26 5.54 3.63
N ILE A 306 -24.28 6.88 3.63
CA ILE A 306 -23.98 7.68 4.82
C ILE A 306 -24.96 7.37 5.94
N ASN A 307 -26.28 7.36 5.66
CA ASN A 307 -27.30 7.04 6.66
C ASN A 307 -27.14 5.65 7.27
N LYS A 308 -26.71 4.65 6.49
CA LYS A 308 -26.43 3.30 6.98
C LYS A 308 -25.19 3.28 7.87
N LEU A 309 -24.11 3.97 7.42
CA LEU A 309 -22.85 4.00 8.12
C LEU A 309 -22.96 4.70 9.48
N LEU A 310 -23.64 5.85 9.54
CA LEU A 310 -23.83 6.62 10.76
C LEU A 310 -24.55 5.83 11.88
N LYS A 311 -25.40 4.88 11.54
CA LYS A 311 -26.08 3.99 12.53
C LYS A 311 -25.13 3.01 13.21
N GLU A 312 -24.00 2.72 12.58
CA GLU A 312 -22.99 1.78 13.09
C GLU A 312 -21.90 2.48 13.91
N ILE A 313 -21.76 3.82 13.77
CA ILE A 313 -20.80 4.61 14.57
C ILE A 313 -21.42 4.85 15.95
N LYS A 314 -20.74 4.38 16.99
CA LYS A 314 -21.13 4.58 18.39
C LYS A 314 -19.90 5.03 19.17
N PHE A 315 -20.12 5.94 20.13
CA PHE A 315 -19.08 6.47 21.03
C PHE A 315 -19.31 6.04 22.46
#